data_7a91f70d1d5920f523dcbd957e1e091b
#
_entry.id   7a91f70d1d5920f523dcbd957e1e091b
#
_cell.length_a   1.000
_cell.length_b   1.000
_cell.length_c   1.000
_cell.angle_alpha   90.00
_cell.angle_beta   90.00
_cell.angle_gamma   90.00
#
_symmetry.space_group_name_H-M   'P 1'
#
loop_
_entity.id
_entity.type
_entity.pdbx_description
1 polymer ?
#
loop_
_entity_poly.entity_id
_entity_poly.type
_entity_poly.pdbx_seq_one_letter_code
_entity_poly.pdbx_strand_id
1 'polypeptide(L)'
;MGDVPAMKVKDVKPGMENITLTVHVVSVSKPRKVMTRYGEALVANAIVADETGEIVLNLWRGQVNIVKPGYIIRIENAFARQFKDRIELNVGSKGRIIVVKKR
;
A
#
# COMPACT_ATOMS: atom_id res chain seq x y z
N MET A 1 -24.14 10.58 15.43
CA MET A 1 -23.47 9.91 14.42
C MET A 1 -22.06 9.55 14.85
N GLY A 2 -21.79 8.35 14.93
CA GLY A 2 -20.47 7.93 15.31
C GLY A 2 -19.56 7.90 14.08
N ASP A 3 -18.39 8.46 14.23
CA ASP A 3 -17.39 8.24 13.23
C ASP A 3 -16.91 6.80 13.33
N VAL A 4 -16.79 6.16 12.19
CA VAL A 4 -16.15 4.86 12.15
C VAL A 4 -14.66 5.11 12.41
N PRO A 5 -14.08 4.47 13.44
CA PRO A 5 -12.65 4.65 13.68
C PRO A 5 -11.87 4.29 12.44
N ALA A 6 -10.91 5.13 12.08
CA ALA A 6 -10.04 4.83 10.94
C ALA A 6 -9.23 3.58 11.25
N MET A 7 -9.11 2.69 10.26
CA MET A 7 -8.27 1.52 10.41
C MET A 7 -6.81 1.96 10.50
N LYS A 8 -6.04 1.26 11.30
CA LYS A 8 -4.62 1.52 11.47
C LYS A 8 -3.80 0.33 11.00
N VAL A 9 -2.52 0.57 10.78
CA VAL A 9 -1.62 -0.50 10.32
C VAL A 9 -1.69 -1.71 11.26
N LYS A 10 -1.76 -1.49 12.57
CA LYS A 10 -1.81 -2.59 13.55
C LYS A 10 -3.03 -3.49 13.38
N ASP A 11 -4.08 -2.99 12.73
CA ASP A 11 -5.33 -3.73 12.57
C ASP A 11 -5.34 -4.64 11.35
N VAL A 12 -4.34 -4.51 10.49
CA VAL A 12 -4.29 -5.25 9.22
C VAL A 12 -3.86 -6.68 9.47
N LYS A 13 -4.63 -7.63 8.95
CA LYS A 13 -4.34 -9.06 9.06
C LYS A 13 -4.37 -9.70 7.68
N PRO A 14 -3.63 -10.81 7.49
CA PRO A 14 -3.65 -11.49 6.19
C PRO A 14 -5.07 -11.90 5.80
N GLY A 15 -5.40 -11.74 4.54
CA GLY A 15 -6.69 -12.10 4.01
C GLY A 15 -7.75 -11.01 4.11
N MET A 16 -7.46 -9.91 4.78
CA MET A 16 -8.42 -8.80 4.87
C MET A 16 -8.55 -8.08 3.53
N GLU A 17 -9.76 -7.58 3.28
CA GLU A 17 -10.08 -6.79 2.10
C GLU A 17 -10.74 -5.49 2.54
N ASN A 18 -10.97 -4.61 1.59
CA ASN A 18 -11.64 -3.33 1.83
C ASN A 18 -10.90 -2.49 2.88
N ILE A 19 -9.58 -2.50 2.80
CA ILE A 19 -8.73 -1.80 3.74
C ILE A 19 -8.53 -0.37 3.29
N THR A 20 -8.81 0.59 4.17
CA THR A 20 -8.54 2.00 3.92
C THR A 20 -7.64 2.52 5.04
N LEU A 21 -6.49 3.07 4.66
CA LEU A 21 -5.48 3.56 5.59
C LEU A 21 -4.96 4.91 5.11
N THR A 22 -4.61 5.77 6.06
CA THR A 22 -3.83 6.97 5.79
C THR A 22 -2.46 6.76 6.42
N VAL A 23 -1.42 6.82 5.60
CA VAL A 23 -0.06 6.48 6.03
C VAL A 23 0.93 7.44 5.39
N HIS A 24 2.12 7.54 5.99
CA HIS A 24 3.22 8.23 5.34
C HIS A 24 4.16 7.22 4.71
N VAL A 25 4.81 7.62 3.63
CA VAL A 25 5.73 6.77 2.88
C VAL A 25 7.11 6.94 3.45
N VAL A 26 7.67 5.86 3.99
CA VAL A 26 9.00 5.87 4.59
C VAL A 26 10.06 5.68 3.53
N SER A 27 9.87 4.70 2.65
CA SER A 27 10.85 4.40 1.60
C SER A 27 10.16 3.71 0.44
N VAL A 28 10.81 3.74 -0.72
CA VAL A 28 10.33 3.05 -1.92
C VAL A 28 11.54 2.38 -2.56
N SER A 29 11.43 1.10 -2.87
CA SER A 29 12.50 0.37 -3.52
C SER A 29 12.62 0.78 -4.98
N LYS A 30 13.74 0.41 -5.61
CA LYS A 30 13.87 0.56 -7.05
C LYS A 30 12.84 -0.34 -7.73
N PRO A 31 12.19 0.16 -8.79
CA PRO A 31 11.27 -0.69 -9.55
C PRO A 31 12.02 -1.82 -10.25
N ARG A 32 11.35 -2.95 -10.38
CA ARG A 32 11.87 -4.08 -11.13
C ARG A 32 10.77 -4.67 -12.00
N LYS A 33 11.17 -5.30 -13.08
CA LYS A 33 10.22 -5.97 -13.97
C LYS A 33 10.00 -7.38 -13.47
N VAL A 34 8.74 -7.82 -13.46
CA VAL A 34 8.38 -9.19 -13.13
C VAL A 34 7.46 -9.70 -14.23
N MET A 35 7.52 -11.01 -14.46
CA MET A 35 6.64 -11.63 -15.44
C MET A 35 5.35 -12.06 -14.74
N THR A 36 4.23 -11.63 -15.30
CA THR A 36 2.91 -12.05 -14.82
C THR A 36 2.22 -12.83 -15.91
N ARG A 37 1.07 -13.42 -15.60
CA ARG A 37 0.27 -14.13 -16.62
C ARG A 37 -0.19 -13.19 -17.73
N TYR A 38 -0.18 -11.90 -17.49
CA TYR A 38 -0.60 -10.88 -18.46
C TYR A 38 0.59 -10.19 -19.12
N GLY A 39 1.81 -10.72 -18.95
CA GLY A 39 3.02 -10.14 -19.49
C GLY A 39 3.85 -9.47 -18.42
N GLU A 40 4.84 -8.71 -18.86
CA GLU A 40 5.73 -8.00 -17.94
C GLU A 40 4.99 -6.89 -17.20
N ALA A 41 5.32 -6.72 -15.94
CA ALA A 41 4.80 -5.62 -15.13
C ALA A 41 5.92 -5.04 -14.29
N LEU A 42 5.86 -3.73 -14.09
CA LEU A 42 6.79 -3.03 -13.21
C LEU A 42 6.23 -3.11 -11.78
N VAL A 43 7.11 -3.43 -10.82
CA VAL A 43 6.71 -3.50 -9.42
C VAL A 43 7.78 -2.87 -8.54
N ALA A 44 7.35 -2.22 -7.48
CA ALA A 44 8.22 -1.72 -6.43
C ALA A 44 7.56 -2.00 -5.08
N ASN A 45 8.35 -1.93 -4.01
CA ASN A 45 7.85 -2.11 -2.66
C ASN A 45 8.07 -0.83 -1.89
N ALA A 46 7.03 -0.35 -1.24
CA ALA A 46 7.13 0.81 -0.36
C ALA A 46 6.99 0.35 1.08
N ILE A 47 7.70 1.00 1.98
CA ILE A 47 7.43 0.88 3.41
C ILE A 47 6.58 2.07 3.77
N VAL A 48 5.39 1.81 4.29
CA VAL A 48 4.47 2.87 4.73
C VAL A 48 4.15 2.67 6.20
N ALA A 49 3.81 3.74 6.88
CA ALA A 49 3.65 3.69 8.33
C ALA A 49 2.60 4.66 8.82
N ASP A 50 2.02 4.33 9.95
CA ASP A 50 1.32 5.28 10.79
C ASP A 50 1.88 5.16 12.21
N GLU A 51 1.21 5.78 13.18
CA GLU A 51 1.72 5.77 14.56
C GLU A 51 1.67 4.38 15.19
N THR A 52 1.00 3.41 14.57
CA THR A 52 0.87 2.06 15.12
C THR A 52 1.86 1.06 14.56
N GLY A 53 2.55 1.37 13.46
CA GLY A 53 3.54 0.47 12.89
C GLY A 53 3.77 0.69 11.41
N GLU A 54 4.54 -0.21 10.84
CA GLU A 54 4.92 -0.18 9.41
C GLU A 54 4.38 -1.39 8.70
N ILE A 55 4.14 -1.24 7.40
CA ILE A 55 3.70 -2.35 6.56
C ILE A 55 4.23 -2.13 5.15
N VAL A 56 4.39 -3.22 4.41
CA VAL A 56 4.84 -3.14 3.01
C VAL A 56 3.63 -2.90 2.12
N LEU A 57 3.76 -1.94 1.22
CA LEU A 57 2.77 -1.68 0.17
C LEU A 57 3.41 -2.02 -1.17
N ASN A 58 2.83 -2.97 -1.89
CA ASN A 58 3.31 -3.31 -3.22
C ASN A 58 2.73 -2.31 -4.23
N LEU A 59 3.60 -1.79 -5.08
CA LEU A 59 3.24 -0.80 -6.10
C LEU A 59 3.37 -1.48 -7.46
N TRP A 60 2.30 -1.50 -8.22
CA TRP A 60 2.24 -2.17 -9.51
C TRP A 60 2.04 -1.16 -10.63
N ARG A 61 2.84 -1.30 -11.70
CA ARG A 61 2.67 -0.51 -12.92
C ARG A 61 2.68 0.98 -12.63
N GLY A 62 1.64 1.70 -13.00
CA GLY A 62 1.57 3.16 -12.82
C GLY A 62 1.64 3.62 -11.37
N GLN A 63 1.31 2.75 -10.42
CA GLN A 63 1.41 3.12 -9.00
C GLN A 63 2.84 3.46 -8.59
N VAL A 64 3.82 2.86 -9.27
CA VAL A 64 5.23 3.10 -8.96
C VAL A 64 5.58 4.60 -9.08
N ASN A 65 4.92 5.30 -9.99
CA ASN A 65 5.23 6.72 -10.23
C ASN A 65 4.45 7.67 -9.34
N ILE A 66 3.48 7.17 -8.59
CA ILE A 66 2.61 8.01 -7.77
C ILE A 66 3.20 8.23 -6.38
N VAL A 67 3.89 7.23 -5.85
CA VAL A 67 4.27 7.16 -4.44
C VAL A 67 5.76 7.45 -4.29
N LYS A 68 6.09 8.43 -3.43
CA LYS A 68 7.49 8.81 -3.18
C LYS A 68 7.72 8.95 -1.68
N PRO A 69 8.96 8.74 -1.22
CA PRO A 69 9.27 8.90 0.21
C PRO A 69 8.87 10.29 0.71
N GLY A 70 8.31 10.32 1.89
CA GLY A 70 7.90 11.56 2.54
C GLY A 70 6.46 11.97 2.24
N TYR A 71 5.83 11.35 1.25
CA TYR A 71 4.42 11.65 0.95
C TYR A 71 3.51 11.08 2.02
N ILE A 72 2.37 11.74 2.20
CA ILE A 72 1.25 11.16 2.94
C ILE A 72 0.25 10.71 1.91
N ILE A 73 -0.15 9.45 1.98
CA ILE A 73 -1.07 8.86 1.02
C ILE A 73 -2.24 8.23 1.75
N ARG A 74 -3.37 8.20 1.06
CA ARG A 74 -4.53 7.43 1.49
C ARG A 74 -4.67 6.27 0.54
N ILE A 75 -4.71 5.08 1.13
CA ILE A 75 -4.88 3.84 0.40
C ILE A 75 -6.33 3.42 0.61
N GLU A 76 -7.07 3.24 -0.49
CA GLU A 76 -8.49 2.89 -0.40
C GLU A 76 -8.74 1.55 -1.04
N ASN A 77 -9.52 0.74 -0.37
CA ASN A 77 -9.99 -0.55 -0.82
C ASN A 77 -8.85 -1.49 -1.21
N ALA A 78 -7.85 -1.55 -0.35
CA ALA A 78 -6.72 -2.45 -0.51
C ALA A 78 -7.02 -3.82 0.07
N PHE A 79 -6.17 -4.78 -0.22
CA PHE A 79 -6.26 -6.11 0.39
C PHE A 79 -4.88 -6.52 0.90
N ALA A 80 -4.89 -7.37 1.93
CA ALA A 80 -3.67 -7.81 2.60
C ALA A 80 -3.43 -9.28 2.33
N ARG A 81 -2.16 -9.64 2.08
CA ARG A 81 -1.74 -11.02 1.88
C ARG A 81 -0.52 -11.33 2.71
N GLN A 82 -0.41 -12.58 3.11
CA GLN A 82 0.79 -13.07 3.75
C GLN A 82 1.80 -13.40 2.66
N PHE A 83 3.00 -12.86 2.77
CA PHE A 83 4.11 -13.22 1.89
C PHE A 83 5.30 -13.58 2.78
N LYS A 84 5.64 -14.86 2.81
CA LYS A 84 6.67 -15.38 3.72
C LYS A 84 6.29 -15.01 5.16
N ASP A 85 7.11 -14.26 5.85
CA ASP A 85 6.90 -13.93 7.25
C ASP A 85 6.34 -12.51 7.47
N ARG A 86 5.82 -11.88 6.41
CA ARG A 86 5.30 -10.52 6.53
C ARG A 86 3.95 -10.38 5.83
N ILE A 87 3.25 -9.32 6.20
CA ILE A 87 1.97 -8.97 5.59
C ILE A 87 2.24 -7.86 4.59
N GLU A 88 1.68 -7.99 3.39
CA GLU A 88 1.83 -6.97 2.35
C GLU A 88 0.46 -6.48 1.90
N LEU A 89 0.39 -5.17 1.64
CA LEU A 89 -0.80 -4.53 1.08
C LEU A 89 -0.69 -4.45 -0.43
N ASN A 90 -1.81 -4.67 -1.09
CA ASN A 90 -1.92 -4.53 -2.54
C ASN A 90 -3.16 -3.72 -2.85
N VAL A 91 -3.07 -2.89 -3.89
CA VAL A 91 -4.20 -2.09 -4.37
C VAL A 91 -4.51 -2.56 -5.78
N GLY A 92 -5.63 -3.24 -5.92
CA GLY A 92 -6.06 -3.76 -7.21
C GLY A 92 -6.91 -2.77 -7.97
N SER A 93 -7.61 -3.27 -9.00
CA SER A 93 -8.38 -2.42 -9.90
C SER A 93 -9.55 -1.71 -9.21
N LYS A 94 -10.02 -2.24 -8.09
CA LYS A 94 -11.14 -1.64 -7.35
C LYS A 94 -10.67 -0.68 -6.26
N GLY A 95 -9.37 -0.58 -6.05
CA GLY A 95 -8.82 0.32 -5.06
C GLY A 95 -8.08 1.46 -5.70
N ARG A 96 -7.56 2.34 -4.88
CA ARG A 96 -6.76 3.46 -5.39
C ARG A 96 -5.85 4.01 -4.30
N ILE A 97 -4.84 4.74 -4.76
CA ILE A 97 -3.90 5.45 -3.92
C ILE A 97 -4.08 6.94 -4.20
N ILE A 98 -4.32 7.71 -3.15
CA ILE A 98 -4.53 9.15 -3.27
C ILE A 98 -3.39 9.84 -2.53
N VAL A 99 -2.70 10.76 -3.20
CA VAL A 99 -1.68 11.56 -2.53
C VAL A 99 -2.38 12.68 -1.78
N VAL A 100 -2.31 12.64 -0.45
CA VAL A 100 -2.95 13.64 0.40
C VAL A 100 -2.02 14.83 0.57
N LYS A 101 -0.72 14.56 0.74
CA LYS A 101 0.26 15.63 0.91
C LYS A 101 1.58 15.18 0.33
N LYS A 102 2.16 16.01 -0.50
CA LYS A 102 3.52 15.81 -0.98
C LYS A 102 4.47 16.46 0.02
N ARG A 103 5.64 15.90 0.07
CA ARG A 103 6.65 16.41 0.98
C ARG A 103 7.05 17.86 0.67
#